data_aa391436d509bd312adb565f22415626
#
_entry.id   aa391436d509bd312adb565f22415626
#
_cell.length_a   1.000
_cell.length_b   1.000
_cell.length_c   1.000
_cell.angle_alpha   90.00
_cell.angle_beta   90.00
_cell.angle_gamma   90.00
#
_symmetry.space_group_name_H-M   'P 1'
#
loop_
_entity.id
_entity.type
_entity.pdbx_description
1 polymer ?
#
loop_
_entity_poly.entity_id
_entity_poly.type
_entity_poly.pdbx_seq_one_letter_code
_entity_poly.pdbx_strand_id
1 'polypeptide(L)'
;IRRPPRSTLFPYTTLFRSDVVVVGAGHAGCEAALACARLGLSATIFTVSVDSIALMPCNPNIGGSSKGHLVREIDALGGEMGKNIDKTFIQSKMLNKSKGPAVHSLRAQADKAEYSRSMRKVLENTDNLSIVQAEVAEILTEDGKITGVKTFSGATYHCKACVLCTGTYLRARCIYGDISNYTGPNGLQAANHLTDSLKAHGIEMQRFKTGTPARVDRRSIDFSKMQEQFGDERVVPFSFTTDPESVQIDQASCWLTYTNEETHEIIRKNL
;
A
#
# COMPACT_ATOMS: atom_id res chain seq x y z
N ILE A 1 42.41 4.77 11.63
CA ILE A 1 41.17 4.95 12.42
C ILE A 1 40.98 3.71 13.24
N ARG A 2 41.20 3.78 14.58
CA ARG A 2 40.98 2.65 15.50
C ARG A 2 39.46 2.40 15.57
N ARG A 3 39.06 1.14 15.32
CA ARG A 3 37.68 0.71 15.58
C ARG A 3 37.39 0.89 17.07
N PRO A 4 36.23 1.47 17.46
CA PRO A 4 35.86 1.54 18.86
C PRO A 4 35.73 0.12 19.43
N PRO A 5 35.99 -0.11 20.72
CA PRO A 5 35.82 -1.41 21.34
C PRO A 5 34.39 -1.86 21.20
N ARG A 6 34.16 -3.14 20.89
CA ARG A 6 32.82 -3.75 20.86
C ARG A 6 32.20 -3.57 22.23
N SER A 7 31.21 -2.69 22.32
CA SER A 7 30.43 -2.51 23.53
C SER A 7 29.65 -3.80 23.80
N THR A 8 30.02 -4.48 24.87
CA THR A 8 29.36 -5.72 25.37
C THR A 8 28.11 -5.39 26.21
N LEU A 9 27.59 -4.16 26.15
CA LEU A 9 26.61 -3.66 27.12
C LEU A 9 25.15 -4.04 26.85
N PHE A 10 24.83 -4.61 25.67
CA PHE A 10 23.48 -5.13 25.42
C PHE A 10 23.56 -6.43 24.60
N PRO A 11 23.02 -7.53 25.09
CA PRO A 11 22.82 -8.72 24.27
C PRO A 11 21.75 -8.37 23.22
N TYR A 12 22.17 -8.12 21.97
CA TYR A 12 21.29 -7.79 20.84
C TYR A 12 20.16 -8.81 20.59
N THR A 13 20.24 -9.97 21.19
CA THR A 13 19.31 -11.08 21.02
C THR A 13 17.99 -10.95 21.79
N THR A 14 17.89 -10.05 22.77
CA THR A 14 16.68 -9.91 23.60
C THR A 14 15.81 -8.70 23.23
N LEU A 15 16.28 -7.79 22.39
CA LEU A 15 15.62 -6.52 22.11
C LEU A 15 14.58 -6.57 20.97
N PHE A 16 14.65 -7.60 20.11
CA PHE A 16 13.79 -7.66 18.93
C PHE A 16 12.95 -8.93 18.92
N ARG A 17 11.87 -8.92 19.69
CA ARG A 17 10.90 -10.01 19.74
C ARG A 17 9.48 -9.44 19.60
N SER A 18 8.71 -10.01 18.69
CA SER A 18 7.29 -9.70 18.48
C SER A 18 6.51 -11.00 18.32
N ASP A 19 5.20 -10.97 18.58
CA ASP A 19 4.36 -12.11 18.24
C ASP A 19 4.27 -12.27 16.72
N VAL A 20 4.09 -11.14 16.02
CA VAL A 20 3.93 -11.12 14.57
C VAL A 20 4.88 -10.10 13.93
N VAL A 21 5.56 -10.52 12.87
CA VAL A 21 6.27 -9.63 11.96
C VAL A 21 5.45 -9.45 10.68
N VAL A 22 5.31 -8.21 10.22
CA VAL A 22 4.66 -7.87 8.95
C VAL A 22 5.71 -7.27 8.02
N VAL A 23 5.90 -7.87 6.85
CA VAL A 23 6.89 -7.43 5.87
C VAL A 23 6.24 -6.64 4.75
N GLY A 24 6.44 -5.34 4.75
CA GLY A 24 5.85 -4.37 3.83
C GLY A 24 4.73 -3.56 4.46
N ALA A 25 4.87 -2.24 4.41
CA ALA A 25 3.91 -1.27 4.96
C ALA A 25 3.03 -0.62 3.86
N GLY A 26 2.64 -1.39 2.84
CA GLY A 26 1.57 -1.04 1.91
C GLY A 26 0.20 -1.22 2.57
N HIS A 27 -0.89 -1.07 1.81
CA HIS A 27 -2.25 -1.18 2.36
C HIS A 27 -2.49 -2.49 3.12
N ALA A 28 -2.12 -3.62 2.55
CA ALA A 28 -2.28 -4.94 3.18
C ALA A 28 -1.46 -5.06 4.47
N GLY A 29 -0.23 -4.56 4.48
CA GLY A 29 0.63 -4.60 5.65
C GLY A 29 0.12 -3.71 6.77
N CYS A 30 -0.39 -2.52 6.47
CA CYS A 30 -1.01 -1.63 7.46
C CYS A 30 -2.20 -2.31 8.13
N GLU A 31 -3.11 -2.90 7.35
CA GLU A 31 -4.27 -3.63 7.88
C GLU A 31 -3.86 -4.84 8.73
N ALA A 32 -2.90 -5.65 8.26
CA ALA A 32 -2.40 -6.80 9.00
C ALA A 32 -1.77 -6.41 10.35
N ALA A 33 -0.92 -5.37 10.35
CA ALA A 33 -0.26 -4.90 11.56
C ALA A 33 -1.25 -4.31 12.57
N LEU A 34 -2.20 -3.49 12.11
CA LEU A 34 -3.26 -2.92 12.94
C LEU A 34 -4.17 -4.01 13.52
N ALA A 35 -4.53 -5.01 12.72
CA ALA A 35 -5.34 -6.14 13.19
C ALA A 35 -4.62 -6.91 14.30
N CYS A 36 -3.33 -7.22 14.13
CA CYS A 36 -2.54 -7.89 15.16
C CYS A 36 -2.48 -7.06 16.46
N ALA A 37 -2.18 -5.78 16.36
CA ALA A 37 -2.07 -4.89 17.50
C ALA A 37 -3.42 -4.76 18.26
N ARG A 38 -4.53 -4.63 17.54
CA ARG A 38 -5.89 -4.56 18.10
C ARG A 38 -6.34 -5.85 18.77
N LEU A 39 -5.80 -6.99 18.34
CA LEU A 39 -5.99 -8.28 19.01
C LEU A 39 -5.09 -8.46 20.25
N GLY A 40 -4.31 -7.45 20.64
CA GLY A 40 -3.43 -7.47 21.79
C GLY A 40 -2.09 -8.19 21.55
N LEU A 41 -1.75 -8.49 20.30
CA LEU A 41 -0.48 -9.08 19.93
C LEU A 41 0.59 -7.99 19.73
N SER A 42 1.82 -8.26 20.10
CA SER A 42 2.94 -7.41 19.73
C SER A 42 3.26 -7.61 18.24
N ALA A 43 3.23 -6.53 17.48
CA ALA A 43 3.49 -6.55 16.03
C ALA A 43 4.66 -5.63 15.66
N THR A 44 5.49 -6.07 14.72
CA THR A 44 6.52 -5.23 14.11
C THR A 44 6.31 -5.21 12.60
N ILE A 45 6.10 -4.01 12.04
CA ILE A 45 5.94 -3.82 10.60
C ILE A 45 7.24 -3.26 10.00
N PHE A 46 7.70 -3.89 8.92
CA PHE A 46 8.90 -3.50 8.18
C PHE A 46 8.55 -2.76 6.90
N THR A 47 9.29 -1.71 6.61
CA THR A 47 9.20 -0.97 5.36
C THR A 47 10.58 -0.53 4.87
N VAL A 48 10.77 -0.44 3.56
CA VAL A 48 12.00 0.13 2.98
C VAL A 48 12.09 1.64 3.17
N SER A 49 10.97 2.30 3.39
CA SER A 49 10.88 3.73 3.71
C SER A 49 9.62 4.03 4.51
N VAL A 50 9.76 4.71 5.63
CA VAL A 50 8.59 5.15 6.44
C VAL A 50 7.73 6.18 5.71
N ASP A 51 8.32 6.93 4.78
CA ASP A 51 7.60 7.92 3.96
C ASP A 51 6.79 7.26 2.83
N SER A 52 6.93 5.94 2.65
CA SER A 52 6.15 5.16 1.69
C SER A 52 5.05 4.31 2.31
N ILE A 53 4.76 4.49 3.60
CA ILE A 53 3.66 3.80 4.26
C ILE A 53 2.33 4.13 3.57
N ALA A 54 1.57 3.09 3.22
CA ALA A 54 0.30 3.19 2.50
C ALA A 54 0.37 4.05 1.23
N LEU A 55 1.54 4.10 0.57
CA LEU A 55 1.74 4.85 -0.66
C LEU A 55 0.84 4.30 -1.77
N MET A 56 0.26 5.21 -2.55
CA MET A 56 -0.53 4.89 -3.75
C MET A 56 0.29 5.15 -5.01
N PRO A 57 1.17 4.23 -5.45
CA PRO A 57 2.09 4.50 -6.56
C PRO A 57 1.40 4.48 -7.93
N CYS A 58 0.27 3.81 -8.04
CA CYS A 58 -0.50 3.68 -9.27
C CYS A 58 -1.63 4.72 -9.31
N ASN A 59 -2.88 4.30 -9.15
CA ASN A 59 -4.02 5.19 -9.08
C ASN A 59 -4.26 5.62 -7.62
N PRO A 60 -4.32 6.92 -7.33
CA PRO A 60 -4.57 7.40 -5.98
C PRO A 60 -6.07 7.31 -5.65
N ASN A 61 -6.63 6.12 -5.62
CA ASN A 61 -8.02 5.89 -5.27
C ASN A 61 -8.20 4.63 -4.43
N ILE A 62 -9.26 4.62 -3.65
CA ILE A 62 -9.76 3.47 -2.91
C ILE A 62 -11.10 3.05 -3.50
N GLY A 63 -11.33 1.74 -3.59
CA GLY A 63 -12.57 1.19 -4.12
C GLY A 63 -12.60 1.11 -5.65
N GLY A 64 -13.78 1.32 -6.21
CA GLY A 64 -14.09 1.05 -7.61
C GLY A 64 -14.77 -0.28 -7.82
N SER A 65 -15.07 -0.64 -9.07
CA SER A 65 -15.78 -1.87 -9.41
C SER A 65 -15.08 -3.10 -8.82
N SER A 66 -15.81 -3.92 -8.11
CA SER A 66 -15.37 -5.14 -7.38
C SER A 66 -14.37 -4.91 -6.24
N LYS A 67 -13.89 -3.69 -6.04
CA LYS A 67 -12.94 -3.34 -4.96
C LYS A 67 -13.61 -2.62 -3.80
N GLY A 68 -14.60 -1.77 -4.06
CA GLY A 68 -15.31 -1.03 -3.02
C GLY A 68 -15.98 -1.94 -1.99
N HIS A 69 -16.51 -3.07 -2.43
CA HIS A 69 -17.10 -4.08 -1.56
C HIS A 69 -16.08 -4.65 -0.57
N LEU A 70 -14.89 -5.03 -1.06
CA LEU A 70 -13.81 -5.56 -0.22
C LEU A 70 -13.35 -4.54 0.84
N VAL A 71 -13.28 -3.26 0.50
CA VAL A 71 -12.93 -2.21 1.48
C VAL A 71 -13.98 -2.15 2.59
N ARG A 72 -15.25 -2.26 2.25
CA ARG A 72 -16.34 -2.28 3.24
C ARG A 72 -16.33 -3.55 4.08
N GLU A 73 -15.99 -4.69 3.53
CA GLU A 73 -15.81 -5.93 4.28
C GLU A 73 -14.65 -5.83 5.27
N ILE A 74 -13.52 -5.24 4.86
CA ILE A 74 -12.38 -4.96 5.75
C ILE A 74 -12.81 -4.00 6.86
N ASP A 75 -13.54 -2.94 6.54
CA ASP A 75 -14.05 -1.98 7.53
C ASP A 75 -14.98 -2.64 8.54
N ALA A 76 -15.90 -3.51 8.10
CA ALA A 76 -16.81 -4.26 8.97
C ALA A 76 -16.06 -5.17 9.96
N LEU A 77 -14.84 -5.61 9.62
CA LEU A 77 -13.95 -6.34 10.51
C LEU A 77 -13.07 -5.43 11.39
N GLY A 78 -13.28 -4.11 11.34
CA GLY A 78 -12.54 -3.13 12.13
C GLY A 78 -11.29 -2.58 11.45
N GLY A 79 -11.17 -2.72 10.12
CA GLY A 79 -10.06 -2.18 9.34
C GLY A 79 -9.96 -0.66 9.35
N GLU A 80 -8.88 -0.13 8.81
CA GLU A 80 -8.56 1.30 8.85
C GLU A 80 -8.70 1.98 7.48
N MET A 81 -8.61 1.22 6.39
CA MET A 81 -8.61 1.77 5.03
C MET A 81 -9.85 2.63 4.73
N GLY A 82 -11.04 2.15 5.15
CA GLY A 82 -12.30 2.88 5.00
C GLY A 82 -12.30 4.20 5.76
N LYS A 83 -11.91 4.17 7.02
CA LYS A 83 -11.80 5.37 7.89
C LYS A 83 -10.78 6.37 7.37
N ASN A 84 -9.66 5.88 6.86
CA ASN A 84 -8.59 6.72 6.37
C ASN A 84 -8.96 7.42 5.06
N ILE A 85 -9.64 6.72 4.14
CA ILE A 85 -10.06 7.37 2.88
C ILE A 85 -11.18 8.37 3.13
N ASP A 86 -12.10 8.12 4.07
CA ASP A 86 -13.18 9.07 4.39
C ASP A 86 -12.66 10.43 4.90
N LYS A 87 -11.44 10.47 5.43
CA LYS A 87 -10.77 11.71 5.88
C LYS A 87 -9.94 12.39 4.80
N THR A 88 -9.56 11.66 3.75
CA THR A 88 -8.47 12.09 2.83
C THR A 88 -8.84 12.01 1.36
N PHE A 89 -10.11 11.75 1.03
CA PHE A 89 -10.55 11.77 -0.36
C PHE A 89 -10.67 13.21 -0.88
N ILE A 90 -10.52 13.36 -2.20
CA ILE A 90 -10.74 14.60 -2.93
C ILE A 90 -11.96 14.51 -3.87
N GLN A 91 -12.43 13.30 -4.14
CA GLN A 91 -13.69 13.05 -4.85
C GLN A 91 -14.23 11.67 -4.44
N SER A 92 -15.53 11.60 -4.16
CA SER A 92 -16.25 10.35 -3.93
C SER A 92 -17.37 10.17 -4.94
N LYS A 93 -17.52 8.96 -5.46
CA LYS A 93 -18.55 8.64 -6.45
C LYS A 93 -19.00 7.19 -6.36
N MET A 94 -20.31 6.98 -6.36
CA MET A 94 -20.91 5.66 -6.54
C MET A 94 -20.94 5.31 -8.02
N LEU A 95 -20.21 4.27 -8.41
CA LEU A 95 -20.16 3.75 -9.77
C LEU A 95 -21.32 2.78 -10.03
N ASN A 96 -21.65 2.59 -11.31
CA ASN A 96 -22.64 1.61 -11.80
C ASN A 96 -24.07 1.84 -11.30
N LYS A 97 -24.44 3.06 -10.91
CA LYS A 97 -25.81 3.38 -10.44
C LYS A 97 -26.90 2.94 -11.41
N SER A 98 -26.64 2.97 -12.71
CA SER A 98 -27.58 2.54 -13.76
C SER A 98 -27.73 1.03 -13.92
N LYS A 99 -26.87 0.23 -13.26
CA LYS A 99 -26.81 -1.23 -13.45
C LYS A 99 -27.43 -2.03 -12.30
N GLY A 100 -28.03 -1.33 -11.33
CA GLY A 100 -28.68 -1.93 -10.16
C GLY A 100 -27.79 -2.07 -8.92
N PRO A 101 -28.40 -2.22 -7.74
CA PRO A 101 -27.73 -2.13 -6.45
C PRO A 101 -26.61 -3.17 -6.23
N ALA A 102 -26.76 -4.37 -6.80
CA ALA A 102 -25.80 -5.46 -6.62
C ALA A 102 -24.39 -5.15 -7.17
N VAL A 103 -24.28 -4.21 -8.09
CA VAL A 103 -23.00 -3.81 -8.71
C VAL A 103 -22.62 -2.36 -8.38
N HIS A 104 -23.38 -1.68 -7.52
CA HIS A 104 -23.00 -0.37 -7.01
C HIS A 104 -21.65 -0.45 -6.32
N SER A 105 -20.71 0.37 -6.74
CA SER A 105 -19.34 0.31 -6.23
C SER A 105 -18.85 1.70 -5.88
N LEU A 106 -18.57 1.89 -4.62
CA LEU A 106 -18.02 3.16 -4.14
C LEU A 106 -16.56 3.29 -4.58
N ARG A 107 -16.20 4.48 -5.07
CA ARG A 107 -14.84 4.87 -5.41
C ARG A 107 -14.54 6.25 -4.87
N ALA A 108 -13.45 6.39 -4.14
CA ALA A 108 -12.93 7.68 -3.71
C ALA A 108 -11.54 7.92 -4.29
N GLN A 109 -11.34 9.08 -4.91
CA GLN A 109 -10.02 9.60 -5.26
C GLN A 109 -9.41 10.19 -4.01
N ALA A 110 -8.15 9.85 -3.74
CA ALA A 110 -7.44 10.26 -2.53
C ALA A 110 -6.53 11.46 -2.79
N ASP A 111 -6.39 12.35 -1.80
CA ASP A 111 -5.15 13.07 -1.63
C ASP A 111 -4.09 12.05 -1.21
N LYS A 112 -3.23 11.71 -2.17
CA LYS A 112 -2.22 10.65 -2.01
C LYS A 112 -1.26 10.91 -0.86
N ALA A 113 -0.86 12.16 -0.66
CA ALA A 113 0.09 12.53 0.38
C ALA A 113 -0.58 12.51 1.76
N GLU A 114 -1.79 13.04 1.84
CA GLU A 114 -2.53 13.07 3.09
C GLU A 114 -2.97 11.67 3.54
N TYR A 115 -3.39 10.82 2.59
CA TYR A 115 -3.74 9.43 2.89
C TYR A 115 -2.56 8.67 3.52
N SER A 116 -1.36 8.80 2.93
CA SER A 116 -0.14 8.16 3.45
C SER A 116 0.23 8.72 4.82
N ARG A 117 0.21 10.05 4.98
CA ARG A 117 0.51 10.73 6.26
C ARG A 117 -0.46 10.33 7.37
N SER A 118 -1.75 10.30 7.06
CA SER A 118 -2.80 9.93 8.01
C SER A 118 -2.66 8.47 8.45
N MET A 119 -2.44 7.53 7.51
CA MET A 119 -2.23 6.11 7.83
C MET A 119 -0.97 5.91 8.68
N ARG A 120 0.13 6.58 8.33
CA ARG A 120 1.36 6.54 9.13
C ARG A 120 1.11 6.99 10.56
N LYS A 121 0.38 8.10 10.76
CA LYS A 121 0.03 8.59 12.08
C LYS A 121 -0.80 7.58 12.89
N VAL A 122 -1.70 6.86 12.23
CA VAL A 122 -2.48 5.78 12.89
C VAL A 122 -1.54 4.68 13.37
N LEU A 123 -0.61 4.21 12.54
CA LEU A 123 0.35 3.16 12.92
C LEU A 123 1.25 3.62 14.07
N GLU A 124 1.79 4.84 14.00
CA GLU A 124 2.69 5.40 15.00
C GLU A 124 2.03 5.58 16.38
N ASN A 125 0.70 5.76 16.42
CA ASN A 125 -0.08 5.93 17.65
C ASN A 125 -0.83 4.66 18.10
N THR A 126 -0.55 3.53 17.48
CA THR A 126 -1.18 2.26 17.86
C THR A 126 -0.30 1.52 18.85
N ASP A 127 -0.87 1.20 20.03
CA ASP A 127 -0.21 0.41 21.05
C ASP A 127 0.17 -0.99 20.51
N ASN A 128 1.23 -1.57 21.06
CA ASN A 128 1.76 -2.88 20.67
C ASN A 128 2.25 -2.99 19.20
N LEU A 129 2.40 -1.86 18.50
CA LEU A 129 2.88 -1.81 17.12
C LEU A 129 4.20 -1.03 17.01
N SER A 130 5.23 -1.68 16.47
CA SER A 130 6.51 -1.05 16.17
C SER A 130 6.72 -0.95 14.66
N ILE A 131 7.27 0.18 14.21
CA ILE A 131 7.62 0.41 12.80
C ILE A 131 9.14 0.36 12.67
N VAL A 132 9.64 -0.45 11.73
CA VAL A 132 11.08 -0.56 11.45
C VAL A 132 11.35 -0.27 9.99
N GLN A 133 12.19 0.74 9.73
CA GLN A 133 12.68 1.01 8.38
C GLN A 133 13.88 0.12 8.11
N ALA A 134 13.63 -1.01 7.46
CA ALA A 134 14.64 -1.93 6.99
C ALA A 134 14.09 -2.85 5.90
N GLU A 135 14.98 -3.31 5.01
CA GLU A 135 14.66 -4.39 4.08
C GLU A 135 14.81 -5.73 4.82
N VAL A 136 13.74 -6.54 4.86
CA VAL A 136 13.82 -7.94 5.28
C VAL A 136 14.40 -8.76 4.13
N ALA A 137 15.47 -9.46 4.41
CA ALA A 137 16.22 -10.23 3.40
C ALA A 137 16.00 -11.73 3.52
N GLU A 138 15.67 -12.23 4.71
CA GLU A 138 15.63 -13.67 4.99
C GLU A 138 14.51 -14.01 5.98
N ILE A 139 13.83 -15.12 5.72
CA ILE A 139 12.91 -15.78 6.64
C ILE A 139 13.69 -16.86 7.39
N LEU A 140 13.61 -16.85 8.71
CA LEU A 140 14.29 -17.82 9.56
C LEU A 140 13.30 -18.88 10.03
N THR A 141 13.65 -20.15 9.84
CA THR A 141 12.82 -21.28 10.26
C THR A 141 13.68 -22.31 11.00
N GLU A 142 13.06 -23.02 11.94
CA GLU A 142 13.61 -24.15 12.66
C GLU A 142 12.53 -25.23 12.74
N ASP A 143 12.86 -26.45 12.40
CA ASP A 143 11.91 -27.58 12.36
C ASP A 143 10.60 -27.28 11.59
N GLY A 144 10.71 -26.54 10.46
CA GLY A 144 9.57 -26.18 9.61
C GLY A 144 8.67 -25.07 10.18
N LYS A 145 9.07 -24.45 11.30
CA LYS A 145 8.33 -23.33 11.92
C LYS A 145 9.11 -22.03 11.80
N ILE A 146 8.40 -20.93 11.63
CA ILE A 146 9.00 -19.59 11.65
C ILE A 146 9.60 -19.30 13.03
N THR A 147 10.81 -18.78 13.07
CA THR A 147 11.48 -18.32 14.29
C THR A 147 11.81 -16.83 14.25
N GLY A 148 11.80 -16.23 13.04
CA GLY A 148 12.07 -14.81 12.89
C GLY A 148 12.33 -14.40 11.46
N VAL A 149 12.79 -13.17 11.31
CA VAL A 149 13.25 -12.59 10.06
C VAL A 149 14.61 -11.93 10.27
N LYS A 150 15.40 -11.84 9.20
CA LYS A 150 16.68 -11.15 9.21
C LYS A 150 16.65 -10.02 8.20
N THR A 151 17.10 -8.85 8.62
CA THR A 151 17.22 -7.68 7.75
C THR A 151 18.49 -7.76 6.88
N PHE A 152 18.49 -7.00 5.79
CA PHE A 152 19.69 -6.88 4.93
C PHE A 152 20.90 -6.34 5.70
N SER A 153 20.69 -5.47 6.69
CA SER A 153 21.74 -4.97 7.59
C SER A 153 22.27 -6.00 8.61
N GLY A 154 21.67 -7.20 8.66
CA GLY A 154 22.10 -8.31 9.52
C GLY A 154 21.40 -8.42 10.87
N ALA A 155 20.47 -7.51 11.21
CA ALA A 155 19.70 -7.61 12.44
C ALA A 155 18.65 -8.73 12.36
N THR A 156 18.50 -9.50 13.44
CA THR A 156 17.51 -10.58 13.57
C THR A 156 16.36 -10.16 14.48
N TYR A 157 15.14 -10.39 14.01
CA TYR A 157 13.90 -10.14 14.76
C TYR A 157 13.16 -11.46 14.93
N HIS A 158 13.00 -11.90 16.16
CA HIS A 158 12.28 -13.13 16.47
C HIS A 158 10.78 -12.93 16.45
N CYS A 159 10.05 -13.89 15.89
CA CYS A 159 8.59 -13.87 15.87
C CYS A 159 8.00 -15.28 15.87
N LYS A 160 6.71 -15.37 16.21
CA LYS A 160 5.92 -16.60 16.14
C LYS A 160 5.22 -16.76 14.79
N ALA A 161 4.96 -15.65 14.10
CA ALA A 161 4.34 -15.62 12.77
C ALA A 161 4.90 -14.47 11.92
N CYS A 162 4.89 -14.63 10.61
CA CYS A 162 5.30 -13.60 9.66
C CYS A 162 4.24 -13.46 8.57
N VAL A 163 3.79 -12.23 8.32
CA VAL A 163 2.84 -11.89 7.25
C VAL A 163 3.59 -11.16 6.14
N LEU A 164 3.59 -11.72 4.93
CA LEU A 164 4.28 -11.15 3.78
C LEU A 164 3.33 -10.27 2.98
N CYS A 165 3.60 -8.97 2.98
CA CYS A 165 2.84 -7.92 2.30
C CYS A 165 3.73 -7.09 1.37
N THR A 166 4.60 -7.74 0.61
CA THR A 166 5.68 -7.12 -0.15
C THR A 166 5.22 -6.27 -1.35
N GLY A 167 3.98 -6.44 -1.79
CA GLY A 167 3.37 -5.62 -2.84
C GLY A 167 4.18 -5.60 -4.13
N THR A 168 4.45 -4.40 -4.64
CA THR A 168 5.15 -4.17 -5.91
C THR A 168 6.65 -3.87 -5.75
N TYR A 169 7.23 -4.09 -4.57
CA TYR A 169 8.64 -3.77 -4.28
C TYR A 169 9.58 -4.97 -4.42
N LEU A 170 9.05 -6.22 -4.35
CA LEU A 170 9.86 -7.42 -4.37
C LEU A 170 10.50 -7.63 -5.75
N ARG A 171 11.83 -7.48 -5.82
CA ARG A 171 12.61 -7.47 -7.09
C ARG A 171 11.94 -6.60 -8.16
N ALA A 172 11.53 -5.41 -7.77
CA ALA A 172 10.78 -4.53 -8.64
C ALA A 172 11.60 -4.04 -9.82
N ARG A 173 10.91 -3.81 -10.94
CA ARG A 173 11.42 -3.18 -12.13
C ARG A 173 10.37 -2.22 -12.67
N CYS A 174 10.70 -0.94 -12.77
CA CYS A 174 9.85 0.08 -13.37
C CYS A 174 10.25 0.31 -14.82
N ILE A 175 9.29 0.28 -15.73
CA ILE A 175 9.50 0.42 -17.18
C ILE A 175 8.86 1.72 -17.64
N TYR A 176 9.62 2.56 -18.32
CA TYR A 176 9.20 3.84 -18.90
C TYR A 176 9.60 3.85 -20.38
N GLY A 177 8.68 3.53 -21.28
CA GLY A 177 9.01 3.28 -22.68
C GLY A 177 10.04 2.15 -22.80
N ASP A 178 11.18 2.42 -23.44
CA ASP A 178 12.27 1.45 -23.63
C ASP A 178 13.22 1.33 -22.45
N ILE A 179 13.07 2.18 -21.42
CA ILE A 179 13.99 2.23 -20.28
C ILE A 179 13.45 1.39 -19.13
N SER A 180 14.32 0.54 -18.58
CA SER A 180 14.04 -0.26 -17.37
C SER A 180 14.90 0.22 -16.20
N ASN A 181 14.26 0.64 -15.12
CA ASN A 181 14.89 0.97 -13.85
C ASN A 181 14.63 -0.13 -12.83
N TYR A 182 15.69 -0.66 -12.23
CA TYR A 182 15.59 -1.70 -11.19
C TYR A 182 15.38 -1.07 -9.82
N THR A 183 14.28 -0.34 -9.70
CA THR A 183 13.83 0.33 -8.47
C THR A 183 12.39 -0.08 -8.17
N GLY A 184 11.96 0.16 -6.94
CA GLY A 184 10.56 0.18 -6.59
C GLY A 184 9.84 1.41 -7.19
N PRO A 185 8.53 1.49 -7.03
CA PRO A 185 7.73 2.64 -7.46
C PRO A 185 8.28 3.97 -6.91
N ASN A 186 8.11 5.06 -7.68
CA ASN A 186 8.59 6.40 -7.35
C ASN A 186 10.12 6.51 -7.12
N GLY A 187 10.92 5.63 -7.71
CA GLY A 187 12.36 5.61 -7.55
C GLY A 187 12.86 5.13 -6.18
N LEU A 188 11.96 4.60 -5.35
CA LEU A 188 12.33 4.02 -4.06
C LEU A 188 13.12 2.72 -4.23
N GLN A 189 13.86 2.33 -3.21
CA GLN A 189 14.62 1.09 -3.22
C GLN A 189 13.71 -0.12 -3.42
N ALA A 190 14.08 -1.03 -4.33
CA ALA A 190 13.43 -2.33 -4.45
C ALA A 190 13.92 -3.28 -3.35
N ALA A 191 13.03 -4.16 -2.87
CA ALA A 191 13.39 -5.24 -1.95
C ALA A 191 13.94 -6.42 -2.77
N ASN A 192 15.26 -6.53 -2.84
CA ASN A 192 15.92 -7.44 -3.78
C ASN A 192 16.29 -8.80 -3.17
N HIS A 193 16.40 -8.90 -1.84
CA HIS A 193 17.05 -10.03 -1.19
C HIS A 193 16.06 -11.12 -0.73
N LEU A 194 14.86 -10.77 -0.31
CA LEU A 194 13.89 -11.71 0.25
C LEU A 194 13.45 -12.81 -0.74
N THR A 195 13.46 -12.54 -2.04
CA THR A 195 12.99 -13.49 -3.06
C THR A 195 13.73 -14.82 -3.01
N ASP A 196 15.03 -14.81 -2.76
CA ASP A 196 15.83 -16.04 -2.76
C ASP A 196 15.53 -16.87 -1.49
N SER A 197 15.31 -16.21 -0.37
CA SER A 197 14.86 -16.87 0.86
C SER A 197 13.50 -17.52 0.67
N LEU A 198 12.54 -16.85 0.03
CA LEU A 198 11.21 -17.42 -0.25
C LEU A 198 11.30 -18.65 -1.15
N LYS A 199 12.14 -18.61 -2.19
CA LYS A 199 12.38 -19.76 -3.07
C LYS A 199 13.01 -20.94 -2.33
N ALA A 200 13.95 -20.67 -1.43
CA ALA A 200 14.57 -21.69 -0.60
C ALA A 200 13.56 -22.40 0.33
N HIS A 201 12.46 -21.74 0.68
CA HIS A 201 11.32 -22.31 1.41
C HIS A 201 10.25 -22.94 0.50
N GLY A 202 10.56 -23.15 -0.80
CA GLY A 202 9.66 -23.82 -1.73
C GLY A 202 8.54 -22.94 -2.30
N ILE A 203 8.57 -21.63 -2.11
CA ILE A 203 7.55 -20.73 -2.67
C ILE A 203 7.88 -20.44 -4.13
N GLU A 204 6.99 -20.83 -5.03
CA GLU A 204 7.09 -20.50 -6.46
C GLU A 204 6.86 -19.00 -6.67
N MET A 205 7.76 -18.38 -7.44
CA MET A 205 7.71 -16.95 -7.70
C MET A 205 7.48 -16.67 -9.18
N GLN A 206 6.47 -15.85 -9.46
CA GLN A 206 6.17 -15.38 -10.80
C GLN A 206 6.24 -13.87 -10.88
N ARG A 207 6.53 -13.36 -12.09
CA ARG A 207 6.54 -11.92 -12.32
C ARG A 207 5.18 -11.44 -12.78
N PHE A 208 4.66 -10.46 -12.05
CA PHE A 208 3.42 -9.77 -12.41
C PHE A 208 3.73 -8.35 -12.90
N LYS A 209 2.92 -7.89 -13.83
CA LYS A 209 2.97 -6.52 -14.33
C LYS A 209 1.77 -5.74 -13.81
N THR A 210 1.98 -4.52 -13.35
CA THR A 210 0.93 -3.54 -13.09
C THR A 210 1.15 -2.32 -14.00
N GLY A 211 0.05 -1.69 -14.45
CA GLY A 211 0.13 -0.43 -15.21
C GLY A 211 -0.09 0.76 -14.29
N THR A 212 0.72 1.80 -14.48
CA THR A 212 0.53 3.08 -13.80
C THR A 212 0.20 4.13 -14.86
N PRO A 213 -0.91 4.90 -14.73
CA PRO A 213 -1.22 5.96 -15.66
C PRO A 213 -0.18 7.08 -15.61
N ALA A 214 0.07 7.68 -16.76
CA ALA A 214 0.97 8.83 -16.84
C ALA A 214 0.46 9.99 -15.95
N ARG A 215 1.40 10.68 -15.31
CA ARG A 215 1.14 11.97 -14.68
C ARG A 215 1.39 13.05 -15.71
N VAL A 216 0.37 13.87 -15.97
CA VAL A 216 0.45 14.95 -16.95
C VAL A 216 0.42 16.31 -16.25
N ASP A 217 1.08 17.30 -16.83
CA ASP A 217 0.99 18.67 -16.34
C ASP A 217 -0.41 19.21 -16.60
N ARG A 218 -1.11 19.64 -15.57
CA ARG A 218 -2.46 20.18 -15.66
C ARG A 218 -2.56 21.32 -16.67
N ARG A 219 -1.51 22.13 -16.83
CA ARG A 219 -1.47 23.26 -17.77
C ARG A 219 -1.44 22.82 -19.24
N SER A 220 -1.06 21.57 -19.52
CA SER A 220 -1.06 20.99 -20.87
C SER A 220 -2.40 20.38 -21.28
N ILE A 221 -3.39 20.35 -20.38
CA ILE A 221 -4.67 19.72 -20.63
C ILE A 221 -5.65 20.74 -21.20
N ASP A 222 -6.25 20.39 -22.33
CA ASP A 222 -7.36 21.16 -22.92
C ASP A 222 -8.70 20.63 -22.39
N PHE A 223 -9.13 21.18 -21.27
CA PHE A 223 -10.38 20.80 -20.61
C PHE A 223 -11.63 21.08 -21.46
N SER A 224 -11.55 21.98 -22.47
CA SER A 224 -12.68 22.25 -23.35
C SER A 224 -13.09 21.06 -24.23
N LYS A 225 -12.18 20.09 -24.40
CA LYS A 225 -12.41 18.84 -25.15
C LYS A 225 -12.84 17.67 -24.28
N MET A 226 -13.07 17.90 -23.00
CA MET A 226 -13.37 16.86 -22.03
C MET A 226 -14.72 17.11 -21.37
N GLN A 227 -15.32 16.03 -20.87
CA GLN A 227 -16.56 16.11 -20.12
C GLN A 227 -16.24 16.10 -18.62
N GLU A 228 -16.67 17.15 -17.91
CA GLU A 228 -16.52 17.22 -16.47
C GLU A 228 -17.36 16.16 -15.75
N GLN A 229 -16.78 15.51 -14.76
CA GLN A 229 -17.40 14.49 -13.94
C GLN A 229 -17.29 14.89 -12.48
N PHE A 230 -18.40 15.35 -11.92
CA PHE A 230 -18.51 15.70 -10.51
C PHE A 230 -18.54 14.47 -9.61
N GLY A 231 -18.12 14.62 -8.38
CA GLY A 231 -18.43 13.68 -7.30
C GLY A 231 -19.91 13.62 -6.99
N ASP A 232 -20.32 12.69 -6.13
CA ASP A 232 -21.70 12.63 -5.66
C ASP A 232 -21.96 13.78 -4.68
N GLU A 233 -23.08 14.48 -4.82
CA GLU A 233 -23.48 15.58 -3.91
C GLU A 233 -23.62 15.06 -2.47
N ARG A 234 -24.28 13.92 -2.31
CA ARG A 234 -24.33 13.21 -1.02
C ARG A 234 -23.29 12.12 -0.99
N VAL A 235 -22.25 12.34 -0.20
CA VAL A 235 -21.17 11.37 -0.03
C VAL A 235 -21.67 10.19 0.81
N VAL A 236 -21.42 8.98 0.30
CA VAL A 236 -21.55 7.75 1.08
C VAL A 236 -20.17 7.39 1.61
N PRO A 237 -19.92 7.41 2.93
CA PRO A 237 -18.64 7.02 3.48
C PRO A 237 -18.30 5.55 3.21
N PHE A 238 -17.00 5.23 3.15
CA PHE A 238 -16.54 3.84 3.11
C PHE A 238 -16.73 3.15 4.45
N SER A 239 -16.39 3.83 5.53
CA SER A 239 -16.51 3.27 6.88
C SER A 239 -17.92 3.35 7.40
N PHE A 240 -18.38 2.26 8.02
CA PHE A 240 -19.64 2.21 8.74
C PHE A 240 -19.64 3.06 10.01
N THR A 241 -18.45 3.45 10.49
CA THR A 241 -18.29 4.27 11.70
C THR A 241 -18.16 5.76 11.39
N THR A 242 -18.01 6.14 10.12
CA THR A 242 -17.96 7.55 9.70
C THR A 242 -19.39 8.11 9.62
N ASP A 243 -19.65 9.18 10.34
CA ASP A 243 -20.91 9.91 10.22
C ASP A 243 -20.98 10.61 8.85
N PRO A 244 -21.97 10.27 7.99
CA PRO A 244 -22.12 10.88 6.67
C PRO A 244 -22.26 12.41 6.71
N GLU A 245 -22.88 12.95 7.77
CA GLU A 245 -23.09 14.39 7.91
C GLU A 245 -21.80 15.14 8.31
N SER A 246 -20.81 14.42 8.84
CA SER A 246 -19.49 14.99 9.15
C SER A 246 -18.59 15.15 7.93
N VAL A 247 -18.93 14.50 6.81
CA VAL A 247 -18.10 14.48 5.60
C VAL A 247 -18.48 15.66 4.70
N GLN A 248 -17.86 16.80 4.93
CA GLN A 248 -18.03 18.01 4.12
C GLN A 248 -16.70 18.39 3.49
N ILE A 249 -16.51 18.03 2.22
CA ILE A 249 -15.28 18.29 1.45
C ILE A 249 -15.64 18.94 0.12
N ASP A 250 -14.93 20.01 -0.22
CA ASP A 250 -14.97 20.59 -1.56
C ASP A 250 -14.37 19.60 -2.54
N GLN A 251 -15.21 18.98 -3.36
CA GLN A 251 -14.78 17.88 -4.20
C GLN A 251 -14.14 18.36 -5.50
N ALA A 252 -12.98 17.81 -5.85
CA ALA A 252 -12.36 18.03 -7.14
C ALA A 252 -13.11 17.26 -8.24
N SER A 253 -13.24 17.87 -9.43
CA SER A 253 -13.79 17.20 -10.59
C SER A 253 -12.79 16.28 -11.27
N CYS A 254 -13.28 15.16 -11.80
CA CYS A 254 -12.57 14.36 -12.80
C CYS A 254 -13.02 14.79 -14.20
N TRP A 255 -12.24 14.44 -15.23
CA TRP A 255 -12.52 14.83 -16.61
C TRP A 255 -12.45 13.59 -17.51
N LEU A 256 -13.52 13.33 -18.21
CA LEU A 256 -13.65 12.20 -19.12
C LEU A 256 -13.16 12.58 -20.51
N THR A 257 -12.30 11.75 -21.07
CA THR A 257 -11.89 11.80 -22.48
C THR A 257 -11.97 10.40 -23.07
N TYR A 258 -11.83 10.31 -24.39
CA TYR A 258 -11.94 9.05 -25.12
C TYR A 258 -10.67 8.79 -25.92
N THR A 259 -10.35 7.51 -26.10
CA THR A 259 -9.32 7.08 -27.05
C THR A 259 -9.84 7.25 -28.48
N ASN A 260 -8.94 7.44 -29.42
CA ASN A 260 -9.20 7.51 -30.86
C ASN A 260 -8.36 6.46 -31.62
N GLU A 261 -8.50 6.41 -32.94
CA GLU A 261 -7.79 5.40 -33.75
C GLU A 261 -6.27 5.56 -33.65
N GLU A 262 -5.76 6.79 -33.64
CA GLU A 262 -4.33 7.07 -33.47
C GLU A 262 -3.80 6.52 -32.13
N THR A 263 -4.56 6.70 -31.05
CA THR A 263 -4.24 6.11 -29.74
C THR A 263 -4.18 4.59 -29.83
N HIS A 264 -5.14 3.96 -30.52
CA HIS A 264 -5.18 2.52 -30.69
C HIS A 264 -4.03 1.99 -31.54
N GLU A 265 -3.64 2.72 -32.59
CA GLU A 265 -2.47 2.35 -33.40
C GLU A 265 -1.17 2.40 -32.61
N ILE A 266 -0.98 3.44 -31.77
CA ILE A 266 0.18 3.54 -30.89
C ILE A 266 0.23 2.34 -29.93
N ILE A 267 -0.92 1.98 -29.34
CA ILE A 267 -1.00 0.81 -28.46
C ILE A 267 -0.63 -0.46 -29.21
N ARG A 268 -1.20 -0.70 -30.40
CA ARG A 268 -0.92 -1.91 -31.20
C ARG A 268 0.56 -2.04 -31.59
N LYS A 269 1.25 -0.93 -31.83
CA LYS A 269 2.68 -0.91 -32.18
C LYS A 269 3.61 -1.24 -30.98
N ASN A 270 3.07 -1.18 -29.76
CA ASN A 270 3.83 -1.34 -28.51
C ASN A 270 3.33 -2.52 -27.64
N LEU A 271 2.63 -3.48 -28.24
CA LEU A 271 2.18 -4.70 -27.57
C LEU A 271 3.27 -5.77 -27.50
#